data_75c2d1ec44da8299e1b9407913241684
#
_entry.id   75c2d1ec44da8299e1b9407913241684
#
_cell.length_a   1.000
_cell.length_b   1.000
_cell.length_c   1.000
_cell.angle_alpha   90.00
_cell.angle_beta   90.00
_cell.angle_gamma   90.00
#
_symmetry.space_group_name_H-M   'P 1'
#
loop_
_entity.id
_entity.type
_entity.pdbx_description
1 polymer ?
#
loop_
_entity_poly.entity_id
_entity_poly.type
_entity_poly.pdbx_seq_one_letter_code
_entity_poly.pdbx_strand_id
1 'polypeptide(L)'
;LQGMLAAIGVGILSKQVHVMIGITSVSGKPLEVLSKIPESLNILFSSSSMEIILPAVLGMLSLLILVFYSRLRNPIFKLIPAPMWVVFLAIGLNYYYDLVLSREYPIGSNLLISLPDSIWSDLPTPDFGIALTLPFLSTVFSITLISSIESLLSIKAVDKLDPQKRRSNVNKDLRALGIATALSGMVGGLNVV
;
A
#
# COMPACT_ATOMS: atom_id res chain seq x y z
N LEU A 1 16.77 0.09 -12.54
CA LEU A 1 15.58 0.76 -12.04
C LEU A 1 14.28 0.10 -12.53
N GLN A 2 14.06 -0.02 -13.84
CA GLN A 2 12.84 -0.62 -14.40
C GLN A 2 12.60 -2.05 -13.93
N GLY A 3 13.65 -2.88 -13.91
CA GLY A 3 13.54 -4.26 -13.41
C GLY A 3 13.22 -4.34 -11.91
N MET A 4 13.76 -3.43 -11.11
CA MET A 4 13.47 -3.33 -9.68
C MET A 4 12.01 -2.91 -9.44
N LEU A 5 11.53 -1.87 -10.14
CA LEU A 5 10.13 -1.44 -10.06
C LEU A 5 9.16 -2.54 -10.52
N ALA A 6 9.51 -3.25 -11.60
CA ALA A 6 8.73 -4.38 -12.07
C ALA A 6 8.67 -5.53 -11.04
N ALA A 7 9.80 -5.85 -10.40
CA ALA A 7 9.85 -6.88 -9.36
C ALA A 7 9.01 -6.52 -8.14
N ILE A 8 9.07 -5.25 -7.68
CA ILE A 8 8.22 -4.74 -6.60
C ILE A 8 6.74 -4.81 -7.02
N GLY A 9 6.42 -4.37 -8.24
CA GLY A 9 5.07 -4.42 -8.78
C GLY A 9 4.50 -5.85 -8.80
N VAL A 10 5.26 -6.80 -9.30
CA VAL A 10 4.87 -8.23 -9.29
C VAL A 10 4.70 -8.76 -7.86
N GLY A 11 5.60 -8.37 -6.94
CA GLY A 11 5.52 -8.76 -5.54
C GLY A 11 4.25 -8.25 -4.85
N ILE A 12 3.86 -7.00 -5.13
CA ILE A 12 2.62 -6.41 -4.61
C ILE A 12 1.40 -7.07 -5.25
N LEU A 13 1.36 -7.16 -6.58
CA LEU A 13 0.24 -7.75 -7.32
C LEU A 13 -0.03 -9.18 -6.88
N SER A 14 1.02 -9.99 -6.69
CA SER A 14 0.88 -11.39 -6.28
C SER A 14 0.07 -11.54 -4.99
N LYS A 15 0.26 -10.66 -4.01
CA LYS A 15 -0.47 -10.67 -2.73
C LYS A 15 -1.84 -10.01 -2.83
N GLN A 16 -1.91 -8.87 -3.52
CA GLN A 16 -3.14 -8.07 -3.55
C GLN A 16 -4.29 -8.74 -4.30
N VAL A 17 -4.00 -9.61 -5.26
CA VAL A 17 -5.05 -10.42 -5.91
C VAL A 17 -5.76 -11.34 -4.91
N HIS A 18 -5.03 -11.94 -3.96
CA HIS A 18 -5.63 -12.79 -2.92
C HIS A 18 -6.41 -11.94 -1.91
N VAL A 19 -5.85 -10.80 -1.47
CA VAL A 19 -6.54 -9.87 -0.56
C VAL A 19 -7.83 -9.34 -1.17
N MET A 20 -7.84 -9.07 -2.47
CA MET A 20 -9.05 -8.65 -3.20
C MET A 20 -10.18 -9.71 -3.11
N ILE A 21 -9.81 -10.98 -3.02
CA ILE A 21 -10.76 -12.10 -2.89
C ILE A 21 -11.13 -12.36 -1.42
N GLY A 22 -10.59 -11.59 -0.46
CA GLY A 22 -10.82 -11.78 0.96
C GLY A 22 -9.86 -12.77 1.65
N ILE A 23 -8.83 -13.24 0.94
CA ILE A 23 -7.84 -14.20 1.47
C ILE A 23 -6.58 -13.45 1.90
N THR A 24 -6.41 -13.25 3.21
CA THR A 24 -5.27 -12.51 3.79
C THR A 24 -4.10 -13.39 4.21
N SER A 25 -4.32 -14.69 4.34
CA SER A 25 -3.35 -15.65 4.94
C SER A 25 -2.31 -16.20 3.96
N VAL A 26 -2.26 -15.71 2.71
CA VAL A 26 -1.32 -16.22 1.72
C VAL A 26 0.07 -15.62 1.94
N SER A 27 1.02 -16.48 2.32
CA SER A 27 2.43 -16.13 2.49
C SER A 27 3.31 -16.98 1.58
N GLY A 28 4.47 -16.45 1.21
CA GLY A 28 5.43 -17.12 0.35
C GLY A 28 6.18 -16.16 -0.57
N LYS A 29 7.02 -16.70 -1.43
CA LYS A 29 7.70 -15.92 -2.47
C LYS A 29 6.70 -15.46 -3.53
N PRO A 30 6.92 -14.31 -4.20
CA PRO A 30 5.97 -13.75 -5.16
C PRO A 30 5.47 -14.74 -6.21
N LEU A 31 6.35 -15.57 -6.76
CA LEU A 31 6.00 -16.58 -7.76
C LEU A 31 5.16 -17.74 -7.20
N GLU A 32 5.43 -18.14 -5.95
CA GLU A 32 4.63 -19.17 -5.27
C GLU A 32 3.21 -18.65 -4.97
N VAL A 33 3.12 -17.38 -4.58
CA VAL A 33 1.84 -16.73 -4.32
C VAL A 33 1.06 -16.57 -5.62
N LEU A 34 1.70 -16.18 -6.73
CA LEU A 34 1.04 -16.14 -8.05
C LEU A 34 0.49 -17.49 -8.49
N SER A 35 1.21 -18.58 -8.23
CA SER A 35 0.77 -19.94 -8.59
C SER A 35 -0.49 -20.38 -7.84
N LYS A 36 -0.82 -19.76 -6.70
CA LYS A 36 -2.01 -20.05 -5.90
C LYS A 36 -3.26 -19.27 -6.34
N ILE A 37 -3.14 -18.35 -7.31
CA ILE A 37 -4.30 -17.56 -7.80
C ILE A 37 -5.44 -18.45 -8.30
N PRO A 38 -5.20 -19.52 -9.09
CA PRO A 38 -6.29 -20.40 -9.54
C PRO A 38 -7.05 -21.07 -8.38
N GLU A 39 -6.32 -21.46 -7.32
CA GLU A 39 -6.93 -22.01 -6.11
C GLU A 39 -7.82 -21.00 -5.40
N SER A 40 -7.35 -19.76 -5.23
CA SER A 40 -8.10 -18.67 -4.63
C SER A 40 -9.34 -18.30 -5.43
N LEU A 41 -9.26 -18.30 -6.75
CA LEU A 41 -10.43 -18.11 -7.62
C LEU A 41 -11.43 -19.25 -7.47
N ASN A 42 -10.96 -20.48 -7.33
CA ASN A 42 -11.83 -21.64 -7.12
C ASN A 42 -12.58 -21.52 -5.78
N ILE A 43 -11.92 -21.03 -4.73
CA ILE A 43 -12.55 -20.73 -3.44
C ILE A 43 -13.65 -19.67 -3.61
N LEU A 44 -13.38 -18.59 -4.36
CA LEU A 44 -14.36 -17.54 -4.64
C LEU A 44 -15.61 -18.08 -5.36
N PHE A 45 -15.42 -18.89 -6.41
CA PHE A 45 -16.52 -19.44 -7.19
C PHE A 45 -17.29 -20.55 -6.47
N SER A 46 -16.65 -21.25 -5.55
CA SER A 46 -17.28 -22.32 -4.78
C SER A 46 -17.94 -21.81 -3.48
N SER A 47 -17.62 -20.61 -3.04
CA SER A 47 -18.13 -20.02 -1.81
C SER A 47 -19.43 -19.27 -2.07
N SER A 48 -20.43 -19.56 -1.22
CA SER A 48 -21.66 -18.75 -1.13
C SER A 48 -21.61 -17.74 0.03
N SER A 49 -20.47 -17.61 0.70
CA SER A 49 -20.29 -16.72 1.85
C SER A 49 -20.14 -15.27 1.40
N MET A 50 -20.93 -14.38 1.99
CA MET A 50 -20.86 -12.94 1.74
C MET A 50 -19.50 -12.35 2.17
N GLU A 51 -18.83 -12.94 3.14
CA GLU A 51 -17.50 -12.52 3.61
C GLU A 51 -16.39 -12.65 2.54
N ILE A 52 -16.58 -13.54 1.57
CA ILE A 52 -15.66 -13.75 0.46
C ILE A 52 -16.12 -12.98 -0.79
N ILE A 53 -17.43 -13.01 -1.06
CA ILE A 53 -17.99 -12.38 -2.28
C ILE A 53 -17.91 -10.86 -2.20
N LEU A 54 -18.21 -10.25 -1.04
CA LEU A 54 -18.27 -8.80 -0.93
C LEU A 54 -16.90 -8.12 -1.12
N PRO A 55 -15.80 -8.57 -0.49
CA PRO A 55 -14.47 -8.03 -0.77
C PRO A 55 -14.07 -8.17 -2.25
N ALA A 56 -14.39 -9.30 -2.87
CA ALA A 56 -14.09 -9.54 -4.28
C ALA A 56 -14.85 -8.58 -5.21
N VAL A 57 -16.14 -8.36 -4.95
CA VAL A 57 -16.96 -7.41 -5.70
C VAL A 57 -16.45 -5.98 -5.51
N LEU A 58 -16.14 -5.59 -4.26
CA LEU A 58 -15.58 -4.28 -3.95
C LEU A 58 -14.22 -4.06 -4.62
N GLY A 59 -13.35 -5.05 -4.55
CA GLY A 59 -12.04 -5.00 -5.19
C GLY A 59 -12.15 -4.87 -6.70
N MET A 60 -13.06 -5.62 -7.33
CA MET A 60 -13.32 -5.52 -8.77
C MET A 60 -13.90 -4.16 -9.16
N LEU A 61 -14.88 -3.64 -8.41
CA LEU A 61 -15.45 -2.30 -8.65
C LEU A 61 -14.38 -1.22 -8.48
N SER A 62 -13.53 -1.33 -7.46
CA SER A 62 -12.43 -0.40 -7.22
C SER A 62 -11.45 -0.40 -8.38
N LEU A 63 -11.08 -1.56 -8.88
CA LEU A 63 -10.21 -1.72 -10.05
C LEU A 63 -10.85 -1.10 -11.30
N LEU A 64 -12.14 -1.34 -11.53
CA LEU A 64 -12.87 -0.73 -12.64
C LEU A 64 -12.89 0.79 -12.53
N ILE A 65 -13.16 1.34 -11.34
CA ILE A 65 -13.11 2.78 -11.11
C ILE A 65 -11.72 3.33 -11.47
N LEU A 66 -10.65 2.73 -10.98
CA LEU A 66 -9.28 3.19 -11.23
C LEU A 66 -8.91 3.14 -12.73
N VAL A 67 -9.30 2.07 -13.43
CA VAL A 67 -9.01 1.91 -14.85
C VAL A 67 -9.84 2.87 -15.72
N PHE A 68 -11.14 2.96 -15.47
CA PHE A 68 -12.01 3.81 -16.27
C PHE A 68 -11.87 5.29 -15.96
N TYR A 69 -11.51 5.63 -14.70
CA TYR A 69 -11.30 7.01 -14.29
C TYR A 69 -10.22 7.72 -15.13
N SER A 70 -9.16 7.03 -15.49
CA SER A 70 -8.10 7.57 -16.31
C SER A 70 -8.57 7.98 -17.72
N ARG A 71 -9.70 7.43 -18.20
CA ARG A 71 -10.31 7.73 -19.50
C ARG A 71 -11.34 8.87 -19.45
N LEU A 72 -11.79 9.27 -18.27
CA LEU A 72 -12.74 10.37 -18.10
C LEU A 72 -12.04 11.71 -18.40
N ARG A 73 -12.55 12.41 -19.42
CA ARG A 73 -12.02 13.71 -19.87
C ARG A 73 -12.63 14.91 -19.13
N ASN A 74 -13.62 14.70 -18.29
CA ASN A 74 -14.36 15.78 -17.63
C ASN A 74 -13.49 16.46 -16.56
N PRO A 75 -13.33 17.81 -16.57
CA PRO A 75 -12.45 18.53 -15.66
C PRO A 75 -12.87 18.42 -14.19
N ILE A 76 -14.15 18.24 -13.90
CA ILE A 76 -14.69 18.12 -12.54
C ILE A 76 -14.16 16.85 -11.86
N PHE A 77 -14.11 15.75 -12.60
CA PHE A 77 -13.56 14.50 -12.05
C PHE A 77 -12.05 14.55 -11.83
N LYS A 78 -11.31 15.39 -12.56
CA LYS A 78 -9.85 15.56 -12.37
C LYS A 78 -9.49 16.27 -11.06
N LEU A 79 -10.44 16.93 -10.42
CA LEU A 79 -10.19 17.62 -9.15
C LEU A 79 -9.99 16.63 -7.98
N ILE A 80 -10.66 15.48 -8.05
CA ILE A 80 -10.59 14.44 -7.00
C ILE A 80 -9.76 13.28 -7.54
N PRO A 81 -8.68 12.84 -6.88
CA PRO A 81 -7.92 11.67 -7.31
C PRO A 81 -8.77 10.40 -7.37
N ALA A 82 -8.50 9.53 -8.34
CA ALA A 82 -9.23 8.26 -8.50
C ALA A 82 -9.33 7.40 -7.21
N PRO A 83 -8.27 7.28 -6.38
CA PRO A 83 -8.36 6.53 -5.13
C PRO A 83 -9.40 7.06 -4.14
N MET A 84 -9.68 8.36 -4.15
CA MET A 84 -10.70 8.95 -3.26
C MET A 84 -12.11 8.42 -3.57
N TRP A 85 -12.41 8.17 -4.84
CA TRP A 85 -13.69 7.56 -5.23
C TRP A 85 -13.85 6.15 -4.69
N VAL A 86 -12.75 5.39 -4.62
CA VAL A 86 -12.75 4.05 -4.03
C VAL A 86 -13.04 4.14 -2.52
N VAL A 87 -12.44 5.12 -1.82
CA VAL A 87 -12.70 5.35 -0.40
C VAL A 87 -14.16 5.76 -0.17
N PHE A 88 -14.71 6.68 -0.97
CA PHE A 88 -16.11 7.07 -0.87
C PHE A 88 -17.07 5.90 -1.12
N LEU A 89 -16.75 5.03 -2.07
CA LEU A 89 -17.53 3.82 -2.33
C LEU A 89 -17.51 2.87 -1.12
N ALA A 90 -16.35 2.65 -0.53
CA ALA A 90 -16.21 1.76 0.64
C ALA A 90 -16.97 2.33 1.85
N ILE A 91 -16.82 3.62 2.15
CA ILE A 91 -17.53 4.29 3.25
C ILE A 91 -19.03 4.29 2.99
N GLY A 92 -19.46 4.60 1.77
CA GLY A 92 -20.89 4.63 1.41
C GLY A 92 -21.57 3.28 1.55
N LEU A 93 -20.86 2.20 1.19
CA LEU A 93 -21.37 0.84 1.38
C LEU A 93 -21.43 0.44 2.85
N ASN A 94 -20.41 0.78 3.64
CA ASN A 94 -20.45 0.52 5.09
C ASN A 94 -21.63 1.24 5.74
N TYR A 95 -21.83 2.51 5.40
CA TYR A 95 -22.97 3.30 5.89
C TYR A 95 -24.33 2.74 5.45
N TYR A 96 -24.42 2.22 4.23
CA TYR A 96 -25.62 1.58 3.71
C TYR A 96 -25.95 0.29 4.48
N TYR A 97 -24.96 -0.55 4.79
CA TYR A 97 -25.16 -1.76 5.56
C TYR A 97 -25.61 -1.45 7.00
N ASP A 98 -25.00 -0.47 7.64
CA ASP A 98 -25.32 -0.08 9.01
C ASP A 98 -26.72 0.55 9.11
N LEU A 99 -27.00 1.61 8.32
CA LEU A 99 -28.25 2.40 8.42
C LEU A 99 -29.46 1.75 7.73
N VAL A 100 -29.28 1.14 6.57
CA VAL A 100 -30.40 0.66 5.76
C VAL A 100 -30.71 -0.80 6.05
N LEU A 101 -29.68 -1.62 6.17
CA LEU A 101 -29.85 -3.06 6.41
C LEU A 101 -29.82 -3.42 7.89
N SER A 102 -29.38 -2.51 8.78
CA SER A 102 -29.19 -2.77 10.23
C SER A 102 -28.44 -4.08 10.47
N ARG A 103 -27.43 -4.35 9.66
CA ARG A 103 -26.59 -5.54 9.71
C ARG A 103 -25.14 -5.14 9.80
N GLU A 104 -24.37 -5.93 10.50
CA GLU A 104 -22.90 -5.78 10.49
C GLU A 104 -22.37 -5.90 9.05
N TYR A 105 -21.38 -5.08 8.74
CA TYR A 105 -20.72 -5.09 7.45
C TYR A 105 -20.00 -6.43 7.27
N PRO A 106 -20.37 -7.26 6.29
CA PRO A 106 -19.87 -8.63 6.18
C PRO A 106 -18.46 -8.69 5.58
N ILE A 107 -17.56 -7.88 6.11
CA ILE A 107 -16.13 -7.93 5.80
C ILE A 107 -15.40 -8.35 7.05
N GLY A 108 -14.59 -9.39 6.93
CA GLY A 108 -13.78 -9.89 8.06
C GLY A 108 -12.92 -8.78 8.66
N SER A 109 -12.83 -8.75 9.98
CA SER A 109 -12.04 -7.77 10.74
C SER A 109 -10.58 -7.64 10.25
N ASN A 110 -10.05 -8.69 9.63
CA ASN A 110 -8.70 -8.74 9.05
C ASN A 110 -8.52 -7.83 7.82
N LEU A 111 -9.61 -7.42 7.18
CA LEU A 111 -9.62 -6.53 6.02
C LEU A 111 -9.99 -5.09 6.39
N LEU A 112 -10.43 -4.87 7.62
CA LEU A 112 -10.76 -3.55 8.13
C LEU A 112 -9.53 -2.92 8.81
N ILE A 113 -9.35 -1.62 8.59
CA ILE A 113 -8.33 -0.85 9.28
C ILE A 113 -8.85 -0.53 10.67
N SER A 114 -8.20 -1.06 11.71
CA SER A 114 -8.47 -0.65 13.08
C SER A 114 -7.80 0.70 13.33
N LEU A 115 -8.61 1.71 13.59
CA LEU A 115 -8.10 3.01 14.01
C LEU A 115 -7.88 2.97 15.53
N PRO A 116 -6.76 3.53 16.03
CA PRO A 116 -6.54 3.63 17.46
C PRO A 116 -7.55 4.62 18.08
N ASP A 117 -8.03 4.31 19.28
CA ASP A 117 -8.97 5.16 20.02
C ASP A 117 -8.36 6.54 20.36
N SER A 118 -7.05 6.59 20.53
CA SER A 118 -6.30 7.81 20.76
C SER A 118 -4.98 7.80 19.99
N ILE A 119 -4.81 8.75 19.10
CA ILE A 119 -3.58 8.89 18.28
C ILE A 119 -2.35 9.17 19.17
N TRP A 120 -2.52 9.89 20.26
CA TRP A 120 -1.40 10.31 21.10
C TRP A 120 -0.94 9.25 22.09
N SER A 121 -1.84 8.42 22.60
CA SER A 121 -1.50 7.35 23.55
C SER A 121 -0.95 6.11 22.86
N ASP A 122 -1.32 5.89 21.60
CA ASP A 122 -0.99 4.67 20.86
C ASP A 122 0.20 4.86 19.90
N LEU A 123 0.85 6.03 19.94
CA LEU A 123 2.09 6.26 19.18
C LEU A 123 3.18 5.29 19.66
N PRO A 124 3.70 4.43 18.77
CA PRO A 124 4.78 3.54 19.14
C PRO A 124 6.04 4.35 19.46
N THR A 125 6.59 4.12 20.65
CA THR A 125 7.86 4.73 21.05
C THR A 125 9.03 3.84 20.64
N PRO A 126 10.14 4.42 20.15
CA PRO A 126 11.33 3.65 19.79
C PRO A 126 11.90 2.88 20.98
N ASP A 127 12.14 1.59 20.81
CA ASP A 127 12.89 0.79 21.79
C ASP A 127 14.38 0.82 21.46
N PHE A 128 15.14 1.56 22.25
CA PHE A 128 16.59 1.65 22.09
C PHE A 128 17.35 0.48 22.74
N GLY A 129 16.67 -0.42 23.45
CA GLY A 129 17.29 -1.57 24.11
C GLY A 129 17.98 -2.53 23.15
N ILE A 130 17.49 -2.62 21.91
CA ILE A 130 18.04 -3.50 20.87
C ILE A 130 19.00 -2.79 19.90
N ALA A 131 19.23 -1.48 20.07
CA ALA A 131 19.93 -0.64 19.10
C ALA A 131 21.37 -1.06 18.79
N LEU A 132 22.06 -1.72 19.76
CA LEU A 132 23.42 -2.18 19.60
C LEU A 132 23.54 -3.67 19.27
N THR A 133 22.42 -4.34 19.01
CA THR A 133 22.45 -5.75 18.62
C THR A 133 22.88 -5.93 17.16
N LEU A 134 23.60 -6.99 16.88
CA LEU A 134 24.12 -7.29 15.54
C LEU A 134 23.02 -7.44 14.49
N PRO A 135 21.87 -8.10 14.77
CA PRO A 135 20.74 -8.13 13.86
C PRO A 135 20.16 -6.76 13.56
N PHE A 136 20.05 -5.89 14.57
CA PHE A 136 19.56 -4.52 14.38
C PHE A 136 20.48 -3.72 13.47
N LEU A 137 21.79 -3.71 13.76
CA LEU A 137 22.78 -2.99 12.96
C LEU A 137 22.83 -3.46 11.51
N SER A 138 22.75 -4.77 11.27
CA SER A 138 22.73 -5.32 9.92
C SER A 138 21.45 -4.92 9.16
N THR A 139 20.31 -4.88 9.84
CA THR A 139 19.03 -4.45 9.25
C THR A 139 19.05 -2.96 8.92
N VAL A 140 19.53 -2.11 9.84
CA VAL A 140 19.68 -0.67 9.62
C VAL A 140 20.60 -0.40 8.43
N PHE A 141 21.74 -1.07 8.37
CA PHE A 141 22.67 -0.94 7.24
C PHE A 141 22.03 -1.32 5.91
N SER A 142 21.34 -2.45 5.87
CA SER A 142 20.65 -2.95 4.67
C SER A 142 19.54 -1.99 4.21
N ILE A 143 18.69 -1.53 5.14
CA ILE A 143 17.61 -0.58 4.81
C ILE A 143 18.22 0.73 4.32
N THR A 144 19.25 1.26 4.99
CA THR A 144 19.90 2.50 4.60
C THR A 144 20.50 2.42 3.20
N LEU A 145 21.18 1.32 2.86
CA LEU A 145 21.72 1.10 1.52
C LEU A 145 20.63 1.03 0.46
N ILE A 146 19.59 0.22 0.70
CA ILE A 146 18.51 0.04 -0.26
C ILE A 146 17.78 1.37 -0.49
N SER A 147 17.38 2.06 0.57
CA SER A 147 16.68 3.35 0.49
C SER A 147 17.53 4.44 -0.19
N SER A 148 18.83 4.49 0.11
CA SER A 148 19.73 5.44 -0.53
C SER A 148 19.89 5.19 -2.03
N ILE A 149 20.03 3.94 -2.43
CA ILE A 149 20.12 3.56 -3.85
C ILE A 149 18.80 3.86 -4.57
N GLU A 150 17.67 3.52 -3.96
CA GLU A 150 16.33 3.77 -4.51
C GLU A 150 16.09 5.26 -4.72
N SER A 151 16.39 6.09 -3.71
CA SER A 151 16.26 7.54 -3.79
C SER A 151 17.17 8.15 -4.84
N LEU A 152 18.44 7.71 -4.92
CA LEU A 152 19.38 8.14 -5.95
C LEU A 152 18.90 7.83 -7.37
N LEU A 153 18.35 6.64 -7.56
CA LEU A 153 17.81 6.21 -8.84
C LEU A 153 16.56 7.00 -9.22
N SER A 154 15.70 7.28 -8.25
CA SER A 154 14.48 8.08 -8.43
C SER A 154 14.80 9.52 -8.78
N ILE A 155 15.72 10.18 -8.06
CA ILE A 155 16.20 11.53 -8.37
C ILE A 155 16.74 11.61 -9.80
N LYS A 156 17.62 10.67 -10.16
CA LYS A 156 18.18 10.64 -11.53
C LYS A 156 17.13 10.34 -12.61
N ALA A 157 16.10 9.56 -12.29
CA ALA A 157 15.01 9.30 -13.22
C ALA A 157 14.18 10.55 -13.46
N VAL A 158 13.84 11.29 -12.38
CA VAL A 158 13.08 12.54 -12.46
C VAL A 158 13.88 13.61 -13.20
N ASP A 159 15.19 13.77 -12.93
CA ASP A 159 16.06 14.70 -13.64
C ASP A 159 16.08 14.45 -15.16
N LYS A 160 15.96 13.19 -15.59
CA LYS A 160 15.89 12.86 -17.03
C LYS A 160 14.54 13.20 -17.66
N LEU A 161 13.47 13.18 -16.87
CA LEU A 161 12.12 13.48 -17.33
C LEU A 161 11.81 14.99 -17.34
N ASP A 162 12.62 15.81 -16.66
CA ASP A 162 12.41 17.25 -16.61
C ASP A 162 12.64 17.90 -18.00
N PRO A 163 11.62 18.53 -18.60
CA PRO A 163 11.73 19.21 -19.89
C PRO A 163 12.77 20.33 -19.88
N GLN A 164 12.98 20.96 -18.71
CA GLN A 164 13.94 22.06 -18.54
C GLN A 164 15.36 21.57 -18.24
N LYS A 165 15.58 20.24 -18.17
CA LYS A 165 16.89 19.61 -17.90
C LYS A 165 17.59 20.14 -16.64
N ARG A 166 16.80 20.51 -15.62
CA ARG A 166 17.35 20.91 -14.32
C ARG A 166 17.97 19.69 -13.62
N ARG A 167 19.00 19.92 -12.86
CA ARG A 167 19.67 18.87 -12.09
C ARG A 167 19.41 19.06 -10.61
N SER A 168 18.91 18.03 -9.97
CA SER A 168 18.70 17.99 -8.51
C SER A 168 20.05 17.90 -7.79
N ASN A 169 20.10 18.50 -6.60
CA ASN A 169 21.28 18.37 -5.74
C ASN A 169 21.14 17.14 -4.86
N VAL A 170 21.67 16.02 -5.32
CA VAL A 170 21.59 14.71 -4.69
C VAL A 170 21.98 14.75 -3.20
N ASN A 171 23.02 15.52 -2.83
CA ASN A 171 23.45 15.60 -1.44
C ASN A 171 22.44 16.32 -0.55
N LYS A 172 21.76 17.35 -1.06
CA LYS A 172 20.68 18.04 -0.32
C LYS A 172 19.47 17.14 -0.16
N ASP A 173 19.11 16.44 -1.23
CA ASP A 173 17.95 15.56 -1.25
C ASP A 173 18.14 14.38 -0.30
N LEU A 174 19.31 13.72 -0.32
CA LEU A 174 19.61 12.63 0.62
C LEU A 174 19.68 13.09 2.08
N ARG A 175 20.18 14.31 2.34
CA ARG A 175 20.18 14.86 3.71
C ARG A 175 18.76 15.14 4.18
N ALA A 176 17.92 15.75 3.34
CA ALA A 176 16.52 15.99 3.66
C ALA A 176 15.77 14.69 3.94
N LEU A 177 16.00 13.67 3.11
CA LEU A 177 15.44 12.34 3.26
C LEU A 177 15.88 11.68 4.59
N GLY A 178 17.16 11.75 4.91
CA GLY A 178 17.70 11.23 6.16
C GLY A 178 17.09 11.90 7.41
N ILE A 179 16.91 13.22 7.37
CA ILE A 179 16.24 13.96 8.45
C ILE A 179 14.77 13.55 8.54
N ALA A 180 14.08 13.48 7.40
CA ALA A 180 12.66 13.08 7.35
C ALA A 180 12.46 11.65 7.89
N THR A 181 13.33 10.72 7.51
CA THR A 181 13.31 9.33 8.01
C THR A 181 13.58 9.27 9.51
N ALA A 182 14.53 10.05 10.02
CA ALA A 182 14.82 10.09 11.45
C ALA A 182 13.62 10.63 12.25
N LEU A 183 13.01 11.73 11.79
CA LEU A 183 11.80 12.29 12.42
C LEU A 183 10.62 11.31 12.34
N SER A 184 10.41 10.66 11.19
CA SER A 184 9.38 9.64 11.02
C SER A 184 9.59 8.48 12.01
N GLY A 185 10.82 7.99 12.14
CA GLY A 185 11.15 6.91 13.06
C GLY A 185 10.95 7.27 14.54
N MET A 186 11.15 8.54 14.93
CA MET A 186 10.92 9.01 16.31
C MET A 186 9.43 8.96 16.71
N VAL A 187 8.53 9.11 15.75
CA VAL A 187 7.07 8.98 15.96
C VAL A 187 6.53 7.60 15.56
N GLY A 188 7.41 6.61 15.36
CA GLY A 188 7.03 5.26 14.98
C GLY A 188 6.55 5.10 13.54
N GLY A 189 6.86 6.08 12.68
CA GLY A 189 6.54 6.04 11.26
C GLY A 189 7.47 5.15 10.45
N LEU A 190 7.07 4.93 9.19
CA LEU A 190 7.86 4.15 8.23
C LEU A 190 9.04 4.96 7.68
N ASN A 191 10.02 4.22 7.14
CA ASN A 191 11.12 4.81 6.39
C ASN A 191 10.57 5.61 5.18
N VAL A 192 11.05 6.85 5.04
CA VAL A 192 10.69 7.73 3.92
C VAL A 192 11.68 7.50 2.78
N VAL A 193 11.15 7.22 1.58
CA VAL A 193 11.97 6.98 0.36
C VAL A 193 11.43 7.83 -0.78
#